data_035dd4ae6abe6fdde0d04468ae32f697
#
_entry.id   035dd4ae6abe6fdde0d04468ae32f697
#
_cell.length_a   1.000
_cell.length_b   1.000
_cell.length_c   1.000
_cell.angle_alpha   90.00
_cell.angle_beta   90.00
_cell.angle_gamma   90.00
#
_symmetry.space_group_name_H-M   'P 1'
#
loop_
_entity.id
_entity.type
_entity.pdbx_description
1 polymer ?
#
loop_
_entity_poly.entity_id
_entity_poly.type
_entity_poly.pdbx_seq_one_letter_code
_entity_poly.pdbx_strand_id
1 'polypeptide(L)'
;AGGCQEICLSNEVNCRAYTYLNLVQMLNGSLFPEKWNRVFAQEGFSFRPAWKESSFDQFYQAVLENYRNELNLFVKRYNEFGAMWRVINPSLFFSATMESCTEKAMDVSEGGAFYNTDNFAATGIGTVIDSLYAIRTVVYEQKKVTMEYFREALQTDFAGDEILRQYLLHRVPKFCRDKEATEFGKKFMHDLSLCLGGQSNYRGGRFEPSLFAFYSYDWFKNTTRATPDGRKVGTALSRGVNPSESTEDIN
;
A
#
# COMPACT_ATOMS: atom_id res chain seq x y z
N ALA A 1 12.13 15.92 -13.06
CA ALA A 1 11.31 15.52 -11.91
C ALA A 1 11.19 16.70 -10.96
N GLY A 2 10.00 16.96 -10.43
CA GLY A 2 9.75 18.05 -9.48
C GLY A 2 10.06 17.67 -8.04
N GLY A 3 10.44 16.44 -7.79
CA GLY A 3 10.76 15.85 -6.49
C GLY A 3 11.22 14.42 -6.68
N CYS A 4 11.13 13.59 -5.63
CA CYS A 4 11.63 12.22 -5.66
C CYS A 4 10.77 11.29 -6.52
N GLN A 5 9.48 11.57 -6.67
CA GLN A 5 8.50 10.70 -7.33
C GLN A 5 7.54 11.46 -8.25
N GLU A 6 7.66 12.77 -8.32
CA GLU A 6 6.82 13.61 -9.15
C GLU A 6 7.37 13.65 -10.57
N ILE A 7 6.64 13.09 -11.52
CA ILE A 7 6.93 13.23 -12.95
C ILE A 7 6.35 14.57 -13.39
N CYS A 8 7.23 15.51 -13.69
CA CYS A 8 6.83 16.84 -14.14
C CYS A 8 7.35 17.10 -15.55
N LEU A 9 6.46 17.51 -16.44
CA LEU A 9 6.81 18.29 -17.62
C LEU A 9 6.90 19.75 -17.18
N SER A 10 7.90 20.47 -17.65
CA SER A 10 8.10 21.87 -17.27
C SER A 10 6.84 22.68 -17.59
N ASN A 11 6.38 23.50 -16.66
CA ASN A 11 5.22 24.39 -16.73
C ASN A 11 3.86 23.77 -17.16
N GLU A 12 3.75 22.43 -17.24
CA GLU A 12 2.51 21.77 -17.66
C GLU A 12 1.89 20.87 -16.58
N VAL A 13 2.72 20.25 -15.74
CA VAL A 13 2.28 19.23 -14.79
C VAL A 13 2.35 19.73 -13.36
N ASN A 14 1.24 19.66 -12.65
CA ASN A 14 1.17 19.75 -11.20
C ASN A 14 0.90 18.37 -10.61
N CYS A 15 1.95 17.64 -10.26
CA CYS A 15 1.88 16.36 -9.59
C CYS A 15 2.06 16.56 -8.08
N ARG A 16 1.18 15.95 -7.28
CA ARG A 16 1.27 15.98 -5.80
C ARG A 16 1.31 14.57 -5.24
N ALA A 17 2.25 14.36 -4.32
CA ALA A 17 2.29 13.18 -3.47
C ALA A 17 1.65 13.53 -2.12
N TYR A 18 0.57 12.83 -1.74
CA TYR A 18 -0.17 13.19 -0.53
C TYR A 18 0.36 12.55 0.73
N THR A 19 0.60 11.24 0.70
CA THR A 19 0.96 10.52 1.91
C THR A 19 1.60 9.18 1.59
N TYR A 20 2.22 8.60 2.61
CA TYR A 20 2.73 7.24 2.56
C TYR A 20 1.65 6.26 2.99
N LEU A 21 1.26 5.34 2.10
CA LEU A 21 0.35 4.25 2.41
C LEU A 21 1.13 3.04 2.90
N ASN A 22 0.81 2.55 4.08
CA ASN A 22 1.34 1.29 4.58
C ASN A 22 0.52 0.11 4.03
N LEU A 23 0.95 -0.47 2.91
CA LEU A 23 0.26 -1.59 2.28
C LEU A 23 0.18 -2.83 3.19
N VAL A 24 1.19 -3.03 4.05
CA VAL A 24 1.21 -4.14 5.01
C VAL A 24 0.14 -3.96 6.08
N GLN A 25 -0.14 -2.72 6.46
CA GLN A 25 -1.21 -2.41 7.42
C GLN A 25 -2.60 -2.68 6.84
N MET A 26 -2.79 -2.43 5.55
CA MET A 26 -4.01 -2.79 4.83
C MET A 26 -4.21 -4.31 4.78
N LEU A 27 -3.13 -5.08 4.54
CA LEU A 27 -3.18 -6.56 4.66
C LEU A 27 -3.54 -7.00 6.08
N ASN A 28 -2.96 -6.35 7.09
CA ASN A 28 -3.31 -6.62 8.49
C ASN A 28 -4.79 -6.33 8.80
N GLY A 29 -5.40 -5.33 8.16
CA GLY A 29 -6.85 -5.09 8.24
C GLY A 29 -7.67 -6.28 7.73
N SER A 30 -7.22 -6.94 6.67
CA SER A 30 -7.85 -8.14 6.11
C SER A 30 -7.70 -9.37 7.01
N LEU A 31 -6.56 -9.47 7.73
CA LEU A 31 -6.29 -10.56 8.66
C LEU A 31 -6.90 -10.33 10.05
N PHE A 32 -6.95 -9.08 10.51
CA PHE A 32 -7.38 -8.69 11.86
C PHE A 32 -8.41 -7.55 11.80
N PRO A 33 -9.57 -7.75 11.15
CA PRO A 33 -10.54 -6.69 10.92
C PRO A 33 -11.16 -6.12 12.20
N GLU A 34 -11.16 -6.88 13.31
CA GLU A 34 -11.89 -6.54 14.53
C GLU A 34 -11.43 -5.22 15.15
N LYS A 35 -10.12 -4.95 15.08
CA LYS A 35 -9.52 -3.70 15.56
C LYS A 35 -9.83 -2.54 14.61
N TRP A 36 -9.61 -2.78 13.31
CA TRP A 36 -9.71 -1.74 12.30
C TRP A 36 -11.14 -1.33 12.02
N ASN A 37 -12.08 -2.28 12.05
CA ASN A 37 -13.50 -2.00 11.87
C ASN A 37 -14.04 -1.07 12.95
N ARG A 38 -13.48 -1.10 14.18
CA ARG A 38 -13.81 -0.12 15.22
C ARG A 38 -13.26 1.28 14.89
N VAL A 39 -12.06 1.36 14.36
CA VAL A 39 -11.43 2.65 13.98
C VAL A 39 -12.18 3.31 12.82
N PHE A 40 -12.57 2.53 11.82
CA PHE A 40 -13.24 3.03 10.62
C PHE A 40 -14.77 3.02 10.67
N ALA A 41 -15.37 2.65 11.80
CA ALA A 41 -16.83 2.56 11.93
C ALA A 41 -17.56 3.86 11.56
N GLN A 42 -17.00 5.01 11.94
CA GLN A 42 -17.58 6.34 11.66
C GLN A 42 -17.47 6.74 10.18
N GLU A 43 -16.56 6.09 9.44
CA GLU A 43 -16.33 6.35 8.02
C GLU A 43 -17.25 5.53 7.10
N GLY A 44 -18.08 4.66 7.67
CA GLY A 44 -18.91 3.73 6.91
C GLY A 44 -18.10 2.65 6.19
N PHE A 45 -16.87 2.41 6.63
CA PHE A 45 -15.94 1.41 6.07
C PHE A 45 -15.72 0.25 7.04
N SER A 46 -15.65 -0.96 6.50
CA SER A 46 -15.25 -2.14 7.27
C SER A 46 -14.45 -3.12 6.41
N PHE A 47 -13.41 -3.68 7.00
CA PHE A 47 -12.67 -4.78 6.39
C PHE A 47 -13.50 -6.06 6.41
N ARG A 48 -13.58 -6.73 5.27
CA ARG A 48 -14.05 -8.10 5.17
C ARG A 48 -13.00 -9.04 5.78
N PRO A 49 -13.39 -10.00 6.64
CA PRO A 49 -12.45 -10.95 7.24
C PRO A 49 -11.97 -11.98 6.23
N ALA A 50 -10.96 -11.62 5.41
CA ALA A 50 -10.41 -12.48 4.37
C ALA A 50 -9.89 -13.83 4.91
N TRP A 51 -9.42 -13.87 6.15
CA TRP A 51 -8.92 -15.06 6.81
C TRP A 51 -9.96 -16.21 6.96
N LYS A 52 -11.25 -15.94 6.77
CA LYS A 52 -12.33 -16.94 6.83
C LYS A 52 -12.55 -17.68 5.53
N GLU A 53 -11.90 -17.27 4.45
CA GLU A 53 -12.10 -17.86 3.14
C GLU A 53 -11.45 -19.24 3.02
N SER A 54 -12.13 -20.16 2.33
CA SER A 54 -11.75 -21.57 2.27
C SER A 54 -10.69 -21.89 1.22
N SER A 55 -10.46 -20.99 0.26
CA SER A 55 -9.43 -21.13 -0.78
C SER A 55 -8.57 -19.89 -0.88
N PHE A 56 -7.34 -20.05 -1.40
CA PHE A 56 -6.46 -18.91 -1.62
C PHE A 56 -7.05 -17.88 -2.58
N ASP A 57 -7.71 -18.31 -3.63
CA ASP A 57 -8.31 -17.37 -4.60
C ASP A 57 -9.40 -16.51 -3.95
N GLN A 58 -10.25 -17.09 -3.12
CA GLN A 58 -11.26 -16.33 -2.37
C GLN A 58 -10.62 -15.39 -1.36
N PHE A 59 -9.61 -15.85 -0.64
CA PHE A 59 -8.81 -15.02 0.28
C PHE A 59 -8.18 -13.84 -0.46
N TYR A 60 -7.54 -14.09 -1.58
CA TYR A 60 -6.88 -13.08 -2.40
C TYR A 60 -7.87 -12.03 -2.93
N GLN A 61 -9.03 -12.46 -3.42
CA GLN A 61 -10.09 -11.54 -3.87
C GLN A 61 -10.64 -10.70 -2.71
N ALA A 62 -10.84 -11.28 -1.53
CA ALA A 62 -11.27 -10.54 -0.35
C ALA A 62 -10.23 -9.51 0.10
N VAL A 63 -8.94 -9.83 0.00
CA VAL A 63 -7.85 -8.87 0.25
C VAL A 63 -7.89 -7.72 -0.76
N LEU A 64 -8.00 -8.00 -2.06
CA LEU A 64 -8.09 -6.95 -3.09
C LEU A 64 -9.33 -6.07 -2.93
N GLU A 65 -10.47 -6.65 -2.53
CA GLU A 65 -11.68 -5.90 -2.21
C GLU A 65 -11.45 -4.92 -1.05
N ASN A 66 -10.80 -5.39 0.01
CA ASN A 66 -10.42 -4.55 1.15
C ASN A 66 -9.48 -3.41 0.74
N TYR A 67 -8.45 -3.70 -0.07
CA TYR A 67 -7.55 -2.66 -0.60
C TYR A 67 -8.31 -1.62 -1.41
N ARG A 68 -9.18 -2.05 -2.33
CA ARG A 68 -9.99 -1.14 -3.15
C ARG A 68 -10.88 -0.24 -2.30
N ASN A 69 -11.56 -0.82 -1.32
CA ASN A 69 -12.48 -0.07 -0.47
C ASN A 69 -11.74 0.95 0.42
N GLU A 70 -10.60 0.57 0.99
CA GLU A 70 -9.78 1.48 1.79
C GLU A 70 -9.16 2.60 0.92
N LEU A 71 -8.67 2.28 -0.28
CA LEU A 71 -8.15 3.27 -1.21
C LEU A 71 -9.25 4.23 -1.68
N ASN A 72 -10.47 3.75 -1.93
CA ASN A 72 -11.62 4.60 -2.24
C ASN A 72 -11.93 5.59 -1.10
N LEU A 73 -11.86 5.14 0.14
CA LEU A 73 -12.02 6.01 1.30
C LEU A 73 -10.92 7.08 1.34
N PHE A 74 -9.66 6.71 1.13
CA PHE A 74 -8.56 7.67 1.05
C PHE A 74 -8.77 8.69 -0.07
N VAL A 75 -9.08 8.26 -1.28
CA VAL A 75 -9.36 9.16 -2.41
C VAL A 75 -10.48 10.14 -2.07
N LYS A 76 -11.59 9.65 -1.49
CA LYS A 76 -12.68 10.50 -1.05
C LYS A 76 -12.20 11.57 -0.07
N ARG A 77 -11.50 11.18 0.99
CA ARG A 77 -11.01 12.10 2.02
C ARG A 77 -9.99 13.10 1.47
N TYR A 78 -9.11 12.65 0.61
CA TYR A 78 -8.13 13.55 -0.01
C TYR A 78 -8.78 14.54 -0.99
N ASN A 79 -9.83 14.15 -1.69
CA ASN A 79 -10.60 15.08 -2.51
C ASN A 79 -11.33 16.13 -1.66
N GLU A 80 -11.98 15.70 -0.59
CA GLU A 80 -12.66 16.60 0.36
C GLU A 80 -11.68 17.61 0.97
N PHE A 81 -10.55 17.12 1.52
CA PHE A 81 -9.51 17.95 2.11
C PHE A 81 -8.80 18.83 1.06
N GLY A 82 -8.47 18.24 -0.09
CA GLY A 82 -7.77 18.92 -1.17
C GLY A 82 -8.55 20.09 -1.74
N ALA A 83 -9.87 19.98 -1.84
CA ALA A 83 -10.74 21.06 -2.32
C ALA A 83 -10.73 22.31 -1.42
N MET A 84 -10.36 22.15 -0.14
CA MET A 84 -10.20 23.28 0.77
C MET A 84 -8.89 24.03 0.56
N TRP A 85 -7.91 23.39 -0.07
CA TRP A 85 -6.53 23.91 -0.19
C TRP A 85 -6.47 25.20 -0.99
N ARG A 86 -7.33 25.34 -2.00
CA ARG A 86 -7.45 26.57 -2.80
C ARG A 86 -7.75 27.84 -1.98
N VAL A 87 -8.43 27.67 -0.83
CA VAL A 87 -8.81 28.77 0.05
C VAL A 87 -7.74 28.97 1.14
N ILE A 88 -7.17 27.87 1.65
CA ILE A 88 -6.26 27.90 2.78
C ILE A 88 -4.85 28.33 2.35
N ASN A 89 -4.39 27.82 1.18
CA ASN A 89 -3.02 28.05 0.72
C ASN A 89 -2.90 28.08 -0.82
N PRO A 90 -3.44 29.11 -1.48
CA PRO A 90 -3.26 29.28 -2.91
C PRO A 90 -1.77 29.55 -3.24
N SER A 91 -1.30 29.07 -4.38
CA SER A 91 0.11 29.10 -4.79
C SER A 91 0.30 30.05 -5.98
N LEU A 92 0.00 31.32 -5.81
CA LEU A 92 -0.05 32.31 -6.89
C LEU A 92 1.28 32.45 -7.66
N PHE A 93 2.42 32.51 -6.97
CA PHE A 93 3.73 32.61 -7.63
C PHE A 93 4.06 31.35 -8.42
N PHE A 94 3.76 30.17 -7.89
CA PHE A 94 3.93 28.91 -8.62
C PHE A 94 2.99 28.84 -9.80
N SER A 95 1.73 29.24 -9.64
CA SER A 95 0.73 29.30 -10.71
C SER A 95 1.17 30.22 -11.85
N ALA A 96 1.83 31.36 -11.54
CA ALA A 96 2.34 32.27 -12.54
C ALA A 96 3.48 31.67 -13.42
N THR A 97 4.12 30.59 -12.98
CA THR A 97 5.13 29.85 -13.76
C THR A 97 4.54 28.74 -14.62
N MET A 98 3.23 28.48 -14.48
CA MET A 98 2.50 27.44 -15.19
C MET A 98 1.68 28.07 -16.32
N GLU A 99 1.97 27.68 -17.56
CA GLU A 99 1.39 28.31 -18.76
C GLU A 99 -0.14 28.30 -18.72
N SER A 100 -0.76 27.14 -18.53
CA SER A 100 -2.21 27.03 -18.51
C SER A 100 -2.88 27.69 -17.30
N CYS A 101 -2.19 27.87 -16.20
CA CYS A 101 -2.71 28.62 -15.05
C CYS A 101 -2.90 30.09 -15.40
N THR A 102 -1.94 30.67 -16.12
CA THR A 102 -1.98 32.05 -16.58
C THR A 102 -3.09 32.26 -17.61
N GLU A 103 -3.19 31.35 -18.59
CA GLU A 103 -4.24 31.40 -19.63
C GLU A 103 -5.66 31.28 -19.07
N LYS A 104 -5.85 30.36 -18.08
CA LYS A 104 -7.15 30.11 -17.46
C LYS A 104 -7.47 31.06 -16.32
N ALA A 105 -6.50 31.90 -15.88
CA ALA A 105 -6.58 32.69 -14.65
C ALA A 105 -6.98 31.82 -13.43
N MET A 106 -6.36 30.64 -13.31
CA MET A 106 -6.71 29.61 -12.33
C MET A 106 -5.47 29.13 -11.59
N ASP A 107 -5.53 29.06 -10.26
CA ASP A 107 -4.43 28.58 -9.43
C ASP A 107 -4.17 27.08 -9.62
N VAL A 108 -2.94 26.63 -9.42
CA VAL A 108 -2.57 25.19 -9.48
C VAL A 108 -3.37 24.37 -8.47
N SER A 109 -3.75 24.95 -7.33
CA SER A 109 -4.57 24.28 -6.31
C SER A 109 -6.01 24.06 -6.75
N GLU A 110 -6.47 24.78 -7.78
CA GLU A 110 -7.81 24.65 -8.38
C GLU A 110 -7.82 23.77 -9.64
N GLY A 111 -6.64 23.34 -10.10
CA GLY A 111 -6.53 22.55 -11.33
C GLY A 111 -6.13 23.37 -12.56
N GLY A 112 -5.52 24.54 -12.38
CA GLY A 112 -5.07 25.41 -13.46
C GLY A 112 -4.03 24.78 -14.40
N ALA A 113 -3.20 23.85 -13.92
CA ALA A 113 -2.22 23.13 -14.74
C ALA A 113 -2.89 22.31 -15.86
N PHE A 114 -2.17 22.00 -16.95
CA PHE A 114 -2.66 21.10 -18.00
C PHE A 114 -2.90 19.70 -17.47
N TYR A 115 -1.94 19.19 -16.69
CA TYR A 115 -2.02 17.85 -16.08
C TYR A 115 -1.98 17.97 -14.56
N ASN A 116 -3.00 17.45 -13.91
CA ASN A 116 -3.19 17.49 -12.46
C ASN A 116 -3.23 16.07 -11.91
N THR A 117 -2.07 15.49 -11.59
CA THR A 117 -1.98 14.14 -11.04
C THR A 117 -1.78 14.19 -9.54
N ASP A 118 -2.35 13.23 -8.84
CA ASP A 118 -2.13 12.97 -7.43
C ASP A 118 -1.66 11.53 -7.25
N ASN A 119 -0.80 11.27 -6.28
CA ASN A 119 -0.38 9.91 -5.97
C ASN A 119 -0.26 9.66 -4.47
N PHE A 120 -0.31 8.38 -4.12
CA PHE A 120 0.04 7.88 -2.80
C PHE A 120 1.34 7.08 -2.91
N ALA A 121 2.29 7.38 -2.02
CA ALA A 121 3.55 6.64 -1.93
C ALA A 121 3.31 5.31 -1.19
N ALA A 122 3.14 4.23 -1.93
CA ALA A 122 2.85 2.92 -1.35
C ALA A 122 4.13 2.25 -0.84
N THR A 123 4.11 1.83 0.43
CA THR A 123 5.25 1.26 1.16
C THR A 123 5.00 -0.20 1.50
N GLY A 124 6.06 -1.02 1.41
CA GLY A 124 6.04 -2.40 1.88
C GLY A 124 5.49 -3.39 0.87
N ILE A 125 5.53 -3.09 -0.43
CA ILE A 125 4.99 -3.95 -1.50
C ILE A 125 5.63 -5.35 -1.48
N GLY A 126 6.95 -5.45 -1.34
CA GLY A 126 7.66 -6.74 -1.26
C GLY A 126 7.23 -7.55 -0.03
N THR A 127 7.09 -6.89 1.13
CA THR A 127 6.57 -7.55 2.34
C THR A 127 5.15 -8.08 2.14
N VAL A 128 4.28 -7.35 1.44
CA VAL A 128 2.91 -7.82 1.13
C VAL A 128 2.95 -9.01 0.17
N ILE A 129 3.75 -8.95 -0.89
CA ILE A 129 3.87 -10.04 -1.87
C ILE A 129 4.37 -11.31 -1.19
N ASP A 130 5.46 -11.22 -0.43
CA ASP A 130 6.02 -12.36 0.30
C ASP A 130 5.06 -12.89 1.35
N SER A 131 4.30 -12.02 2.01
CA SER A 131 3.27 -12.39 2.97
C SER A 131 2.10 -13.14 2.34
N LEU A 132 1.58 -12.66 1.23
CA LEU A 132 0.51 -13.32 0.48
C LEU A 132 0.96 -14.67 -0.08
N TYR A 133 2.19 -14.73 -0.60
CA TYR A 133 2.77 -15.98 -1.11
C TYR A 133 3.01 -16.99 0.00
N ALA A 134 3.43 -16.53 1.19
CA ALA A 134 3.57 -17.39 2.37
C ALA A 134 2.23 -17.96 2.84
N ILE A 135 1.18 -17.14 2.89
CA ILE A 135 -0.17 -17.61 3.21
C ILE A 135 -0.62 -18.65 2.19
N ARG A 136 -0.48 -18.37 0.88
CA ARG A 136 -0.79 -19.32 -0.19
C ARG A 136 -0.12 -20.67 0.04
N THR A 137 1.19 -20.65 0.22
CA THR A 137 2.01 -21.85 0.34
C THR A 137 1.74 -22.62 1.60
N VAL A 138 1.77 -21.96 2.78
CA VAL A 138 1.80 -22.65 4.06
C VAL A 138 0.42 -23.04 4.55
N VAL A 139 -0.59 -22.20 4.27
CA VAL A 139 -1.97 -22.44 4.73
C VAL A 139 -2.77 -23.21 3.70
N TYR A 140 -2.81 -22.76 2.45
CA TYR A 140 -3.74 -23.31 1.47
C TYR A 140 -3.17 -24.49 0.68
N GLU A 141 -1.91 -24.43 0.23
CA GLU A 141 -1.32 -25.51 -0.58
C GLU A 141 -0.75 -26.64 0.28
N GLN A 142 0.17 -26.33 1.18
CA GLN A 142 0.83 -27.34 2.02
C GLN A 142 -0.02 -27.77 3.22
N LYS A 143 -1.00 -26.95 3.62
CA LYS A 143 -1.83 -27.17 4.82
C LYS A 143 -1.01 -27.47 6.08
N LYS A 144 0.15 -26.79 6.20
CA LYS A 144 1.08 -27.01 7.30
C LYS A 144 0.56 -26.43 8.60
N VAL A 145 -0.19 -25.35 8.54
CA VAL A 145 -0.91 -24.73 9.65
C VAL A 145 -2.29 -24.26 9.19
N THR A 146 -3.23 -24.12 10.11
CA THR A 146 -4.52 -23.49 9.82
C THR A 146 -4.37 -21.97 9.79
N MET A 147 -5.31 -21.27 9.19
CA MET A 147 -5.31 -19.81 9.17
C MET A 147 -5.45 -19.22 10.58
N GLU A 148 -6.26 -19.86 11.44
CA GLU A 148 -6.44 -19.46 12.84
C GLU A 148 -5.12 -19.51 13.60
N TYR A 149 -4.43 -20.66 13.54
CA TYR A 149 -3.11 -20.84 14.16
C TYR A 149 -2.09 -19.81 13.63
N PHE A 150 -2.10 -19.59 12.32
CA PHE A 150 -1.18 -18.62 11.71
C PHE A 150 -1.44 -17.19 12.19
N ARG A 151 -2.73 -16.81 12.31
CA ARG A 151 -3.10 -15.50 12.88
C ARG A 151 -2.66 -15.37 14.34
N GLU A 152 -2.80 -16.43 15.16
CA GLU A 152 -2.34 -16.43 16.54
C GLU A 152 -0.82 -16.23 16.63
N ALA A 153 -0.04 -16.93 15.82
CA ALA A 153 1.40 -16.74 15.73
C ALA A 153 1.79 -15.30 15.35
N LEU A 154 1.05 -14.67 14.42
CA LEU A 154 1.25 -13.25 14.07
C LEU A 154 0.85 -12.29 15.21
N GLN A 155 -0.20 -12.61 15.97
CA GLN A 155 -0.63 -11.79 17.11
C GLN A 155 0.37 -11.77 18.26
N THR A 156 1.05 -12.89 18.47
CA THR A 156 2.06 -13.07 19.50
C THR A 156 3.48 -12.71 19.03
N ASP A 157 3.61 -12.13 17.85
CA ASP A 157 4.92 -11.82 17.22
C ASP A 157 5.83 -13.06 17.13
N PHE A 158 5.22 -14.22 16.81
CA PHE A 158 5.85 -15.54 16.79
C PHE A 158 6.44 -15.99 18.14
N ALA A 159 5.96 -15.44 19.27
CA ALA A 159 6.41 -15.90 20.58
C ALA A 159 6.01 -17.39 20.78
N GLY A 160 7.02 -18.25 20.96
CA GLY A 160 6.83 -19.69 21.03
C GLY A 160 6.79 -20.42 19.67
N ASP A 161 6.76 -19.71 18.54
CA ASP A 161 6.65 -20.28 17.20
C ASP A 161 7.87 -19.98 16.29
N GLU A 162 9.06 -19.96 16.86
CA GLU A 162 10.27 -19.66 16.10
C GLU A 162 10.52 -20.68 14.95
N ILE A 163 10.10 -21.93 15.11
CA ILE A 163 10.20 -22.95 14.06
C ILE A 163 9.36 -22.56 12.82
N LEU A 164 8.13 -22.13 13.04
CA LEU A 164 7.28 -21.63 11.95
C LEU A 164 7.90 -20.39 11.32
N ARG A 165 8.37 -19.45 12.14
CA ARG A 165 8.99 -18.22 11.67
C ARG A 165 10.21 -18.51 10.79
N GLN A 166 11.13 -19.38 11.24
CA GLN A 166 12.31 -19.78 10.45
C GLN A 166 11.91 -20.47 9.13
N TYR A 167 10.85 -21.26 9.15
CA TYR A 167 10.31 -21.85 7.94
C TYR A 167 9.83 -20.78 6.95
N LEU A 168 9.09 -19.78 7.44
CA LEU A 168 8.60 -18.65 6.61
C LEU A 168 9.75 -17.85 6.02
N LEU A 169 10.81 -17.61 6.78
CA LEU A 169 11.97 -16.84 6.33
C LEU A 169 12.80 -17.58 5.26
N HIS A 170 13.07 -18.88 5.47
CA HIS A 170 14.10 -19.60 4.73
C HIS A 170 13.60 -20.71 3.80
N ARG A 171 12.33 -21.13 3.92
CA ARG A 171 11.78 -22.24 3.14
C ARG A 171 10.67 -21.85 2.20
N VAL A 172 10.02 -20.72 2.46
CA VAL A 172 9.02 -20.16 1.53
C VAL A 172 9.73 -19.34 0.46
N PRO A 173 9.48 -19.59 -0.83
CA PRO A 173 10.03 -18.79 -1.92
C PRO A 173 9.73 -17.30 -1.76
N LYS A 174 10.65 -16.43 -2.18
CA LYS A 174 10.57 -14.99 -2.03
C LYS A 174 10.49 -14.27 -3.38
N PHE A 175 9.76 -13.19 -3.40
CA PHE A 175 9.68 -12.25 -4.52
C PHE A 175 11.09 -11.81 -4.97
N CYS A 176 11.32 -11.72 -6.27
CA CYS A 176 12.60 -11.46 -6.93
C CYS A 176 13.71 -12.52 -6.75
N ARG A 177 13.50 -13.53 -5.91
CA ARG A 177 14.47 -14.63 -5.71
C ARG A 177 13.98 -15.95 -6.31
N ASP A 178 12.69 -16.10 -6.50
CA ASP A 178 12.04 -17.27 -7.08
C ASP A 178 11.13 -16.84 -8.24
N LYS A 179 11.07 -17.67 -9.28
CA LYS A 179 10.32 -17.35 -10.51
C LYS A 179 8.82 -17.28 -10.27
N GLU A 180 8.26 -18.27 -9.56
CA GLU A 180 6.81 -18.33 -9.33
C GLU A 180 6.35 -17.23 -8.39
N ALA A 181 7.11 -16.98 -7.29
CA ALA A 181 6.87 -15.88 -6.39
C ALA A 181 6.97 -14.51 -7.09
N THR A 182 7.88 -14.38 -8.07
CA THR A 182 8.03 -13.16 -8.87
C THR A 182 6.84 -12.94 -9.80
N GLU A 183 6.37 -13.99 -10.49
CA GLU A 183 5.18 -13.87 -11.34
C GLU A 183 3.91 -13.57 -10.51
N PHE A 184 3.78 -14.17 -9.34
CA PHE A 184 2.73 -13.80 -8.39
C PHE A 184 2.82 -12.34 -7.97
N GLY A 185 4.03 -11.84 -7.68
CA GLY A 185 4.27 -10.44 -7.33
C GLY A 185 3.88 -9.48 -8.45
N LYS A 186 4.21 -9.79 -9.71
CA LYS A 186 3.79 -9.01 -10.88
C LYS A 186 2.27 -8.94 -10.98
N LYS A 187 1.60 -10.10 -10.82
CA LYS A 187 0.14 -10.17 -10.82
C LYS A 187 -0.44 -9.28 -9.71
N PHE A 188 0.07 -9.37 -8.47
CA PHE A 188 -0.41 -8.56 -7.37
C PHE A 188 -0.22 -7.06 -7.61
N MET A 189 0.94 -6.64 -8.11
CA MET A 189 1.20 -5.23 -8.44
C MET A 189 0.23 -4.71 -9.51
N HIS A 190 -0.06 -5.52 -10.53
CA HIS A 190 -1.05 -5.19 -11.54
C HIS A 190 -2.45 -5.04 -10.91
N ASP A 191 -2.90 -6.02 -10.15
CA ASP A 191 -4.22 -6.01 -9.51
C ASP A 191 -4.36 -4.84 -8.51
N LEU A 192 -3.30 -4.52 -7.76
CA LEU A 192 -3.25 -3.36 -6.87
C LEU A 192 -3.36 -2.05 -7.65
N SER A 193 -2.69 -1.94 -8.80
CA SER A 193 -2.78 -0.75 -9.64
C SER A 193 -4.21 -0.47 -10.13
N LEU A 194 -4.97 -1.54 -10.38
CA LEU A 194 -6.39 -1.45 -10.75
C LEU A 194 -7.30 -1.05 -9.58
N CYS A 195 -6.84 -1.20 -8.34
CA CYS A 195 -7.61 -0.75 -7.18
C CYS A 195 -7.61 0.77 -7.01
N LEU A 196 -6.55 1.45 -7.43
CA LEU A 196 -6.38 2.91 -7.28
C LEU A 196 -6.46 3.65 -8.62
N GLY A 197 -5.96 3.05 -9.70
CA GLY A 197 -5.71 3.72 -10.96
C GLY A 197 -6.94 4.38 -11.57
N GLY A 198 -6.76 5.60 -12.05
CA GLY A 198 -7.75 6.33 -12.83
C GLY A 198 -8.87 6.99 -12.03
N GLN A 199 -8.88 6.91 -10.70
CA GLN A 199 -9.86 7.64 -9.90
C GLN A 199 -9.63 9.15 -10.02
N SER A 200 -10.72 9.90 -10.23
CA SER A 200 -10.64 11.35 -10.42
C SER A 200 -10.24 12.08 -9.14
N ASN A 201 -9.38 13.07 -9.28
CA ASN A 201 -9.11 14.03 -8.23
C ASN A 201 -9.93 15.32 -8.40
N TYR A 202 -10.04 16.12 -7.33
CA TYR A 202 -10.85 17.34 -7.34
C TYR A 202 -10.33 18.43 -8.30
N ARG A 203 -9.08 18.30 -8.80
CA ARG A 203 -8.43 19.25 -9.71
C ARG A 203 -8.65 18.92 -11.20
N GLY A 204 -9.54 17.98 -11.52
CA GLY A 204 -9.81 17.54 -12.89
C GLY A 204 -8.79 16.57 -13.49
N GLY A 205 -7.87 16.06 -12.67
CA GLY A 205 -6.93 15.00 -13.01
C GLY A 205 -7.30 13.67 -12.38
N ARG A 206 -6.31 12.83 -12.10
CA ARG A 206 -6.53 11.50 -11.53
C ARG A 206 -5.47 11.11 -10.51
N PHE A 207 -5.81 10.11 -9.70
CA PHE A 207 -4.87 9.43 -8.84
C PHE A 207 -4.12 8.35 -9.62
N GLU A 208 -2.80 8.30 -9.41
CA GLU A 208 -1.92 7.31 -10.00
C GLU A 208 -1.20 6.51 -8.90
N PRO A 209 -1.02 5.20 -9.06
CA PRO A 209 -0.28 4.41 -8.10
C PRO A 209 1.21 4.77 -8.13
N SER A 210 1.82 4.88 -6.94
CA SER A 210 3.25 5.09 -6.78
C SER A 210 3.82 4.10 -5.78
N LEU A 211 4.85 3.36 -6.17
CA LEU A 211 5.56 2.39 -5.33
C LEU A 211 6.86 2.98 -4.79
N PHE A 212 6.74 4.04 -4.01
CA PHE A 212 7.87 4.78 -3.47
C PHE A 212 7.85 4.78 -1.94
N ALA A 213 8.85 4.16 -1.34
CA ALA A 213 8.90 3.99 0.12
C ALA A 213 9.62 5.13 0.85
N PHE A 214 10.59 5.84 0.22
CA PHE A 214 11.49 6.77 0.92
C PHE A 214 11.97 6.13 2.23
N TYR A 215 11.82 6.79 3.37
CA TYR A 215 12.13 6.22 4.69
C TYR A 215 10.91 5.60 5.40
N SER A 216 9.74 5.60 4.80
CA SER A 216 8.50 5.12 5.43
C SER A 216 8.54 3.61 5.79
N TYR A 217 9.35 2.82 5.08
CA TYR A 217 9.60 1.43 5.43
C TYR A 217 10.17 1.26 6.85
N ASP A 218 10.96 2.22 7.32
CA ASP A 218 11.50 2.25 8.67
C ASP A 218 10.53 2.90 9.68
N TRP A 219 9.83 3.97 9.28
CA TRP A 219 8.83 4.62 10.14
C TRP A 219 7.72 3.69 10.57
N PHE A 220 7.29 2.80 9.67
CA PHE A 220 6.18 1.87 9.93
C PHE A 220 6.58 0.62 10.71
N LYS A 221 7.86 0.36 10.96
CA LYS A 221 8.34 -0.90 11.56
C LYS A 221 7.71 -1.22 12.92
N ASN A 222 7.55 -0.20 13.79
CA ASN A 222 7.02 -0.39 15.14
C ASN A 222 5.49 -0.35 15.20
N THR A 223 4.84 0.21 14.19
CA THR A 223 3.38 0.32 14.11
C THR A 223 2.74 -0.81 13.32
N THR A 224 3.54 -1.57 12.57
CA THR A 224 3.11 -2.72 11.79
C THR A 224 3.38 -4.01 12.54
N ARG A 225 2.32 -4.82 12.74
CA ARG A 225 2.41 -6.14 13.38
C ARG A 225 3.37 -7.06 12.65
N ALA A 226 3.71 -8.21 13.28
CA ALA A 226 4.36 -9.32 12.60
C ALA A 226 3.62 -9.66 11.29
N THR A 227 4.36 -10.11 10.30
CA THR A 227 3.84 -10.36 8.95
C THR A 227 4.03 -11.81 8.52
N PRO A 228 3.15 -12.33 7.65
CA PRO A 228 3.17 -13.72 7.21
C PRO A 228 4.47 -14.19 6.55
N ASP A 229 5.30 -13.29 6.06
CA ASP A 229 6.64 -13.59 5.50
C ASP A 229 7.70 -13.91 6.56
N GLY A 230 7.34 -13.82 7.87
CA GLY A 230 8.22 -14.10 9.01
C GLY A 230 8.85 -12.85 9.66
N ARG A 231 8.52 -11.63 9.19
CA ARG A 231 8.99 -10.37 9.79
C ARG A 231 8.37 -10.14 11.16
N LYS A 232 9.17 -9.76 12.15
CA LYS A 232 8.73 -9.35 13.50
C LYS A 232 8.45 -7.84 13.57
N VAL A 233 7.71 -7.43 14.59
CA VAL A 233 7.56 -6.01 14.97
C VAL A 233 8.94 -5.40 15.22
N GLY A 234 9.15 -4.15 14.83
CA GLY A 234 10.44 -3.47 14.96
C GLY A 234 11.41 -3.71 13.80
N THR A 235 11.15 -4.70 12.93
CA THR A 235 11.92 -4.90 11.70
C THR A 235 11.33 -4.03 10.57
N ALA A 236 12.18 -3.41 9.77
CA ALA A 236 11.76 -2.59 8.63
C ALA A 236 10.90 -3.37 7.64
N LEU A 237 10.03 -2.68 6.92
CA LEU A 237 9.31 -3.22 5.77
C LEU A 237 10.23 -3.27 4.55
N SER A 238 9.80 -3.91 3.46
CA SER A 238 10.55 -3.89 2.20
C SER A 238 10.74 -2.47 1.66
N ARG A 239 11.92 -2.23 1.05
CA ARG A 239 12.29 -0.94 0.46
C ARG A 239 11.87 -0.89 -1.00
N GLY A 240 11.00 0.05 -1.36
CA GLY A 240 10.49 0.16 -2.73
C GLY A 240 9.89 -1.15 -3.20
N VAL A 241 10.30 -1.62 -4.38
CA VAL A 241 9.86 -2.88 -4.98
C VAL A 241 10.82 -4.06 -4.72
N ASN A 242 11.68 -3.95 -3.72
CA ASN A 242 12.58 -5.04 -3.33
C ASN A 242 11.82 -6.13 -2.56
N PRO A 243 12.35 -7.36 -2.51
CA PRO A 243 11.80 -8.40 -1.65
C PRO A 243 11.85 -7.97 -0.19
N SER A 244 11.06 -8.63 0.64
CA SER A 244 11.14 -8.45 2.10
C SER A 244 12.55 -8.82 2.56
N GLU A 245 13.26 -7.85 3.11
CA GLU A 245 14.61 -8.10 3.64
C GLU A 245 14.49 -8.92 4.93
N SER A 246 14.95 -10.16 4.90
CA SER A 246 15.55 -10.70 6.10
C SER A 246 16.87 -9.94 6.30
N THR A 247 16.97 -9.13 7.32
CA THR A 247 18.07 -8.22 7.59
C THR A 247 19.42 -8.91 7.83
N GLU A 248 19.48 -10.23 7.73
CA GLU A 248 20.67 -11.05 8.03
C GLU A 248 21.45 -11.52 6.80
N ASP A 249 20.96 -11.29 5.58
CA ASP A 249 21.52 -11.93 4.38
C ASP A 249 22.11 -10.99 3.31
N ILE A 250 22.40 -9.74 3.64
CA ILE A 250 23.16 -8.85 2.75
C ILE A 250 24.45 -8.43 3.47
N ASN A 251 25.38 -9.37 3.55
CA ASN A 251 26.80 -9.15 3.71
C ASN A 251 27.56 -9.87 2.61
#